data_015e404beb519938f5b384fe674b98f1
#
_entry.id   015e404beb519938f5b384fe674b98f1
#
_cell.length_a   1.000
_cell.length_b   1.000
_cell.length_c   1.000
_cell.angle_alpha   90.00
_cell.angle_beta   90.00
_cell.angle_gamma   90.00
#
_symmetry.space_group_name_H-M   'P 1'
#
loop_
_entity.id
_entity.type
_entity.pdbx_description
1 polymer ?
#
loop_
_entity_poly.entity_id
_entity_poly.type
_entity_poly.pdbx_seq_one_letter_code
_entity_poly.pdbx_strand_id
1 'polypeptide(L)'
;MQSSAETVAQYLQELPADRRELMETLRQVIADSIDPRFVETMQYGMITWVIPKDIYPPGYHCKPTDCVPFLSLASQKKAVSIYLMNVYYDKTLETRLREGWESAGLRLDPGKACLRVRKVSETALPVLAEIVGATTLDAYLEHYVGVLAKGKKSASAGK
;
A
#
# COMPACT_ATOMS: atom_id res chain seq x y z
N MET A 1 3.00 -15.30 3.66
CA MET A 1 3.91 -16.10 2.82
C MET A 1 4.17 -15.30 1.56
N GLN A 2 5.39 -15.14 1.17
CA GLN A 2 5.71 -14.47 -0.11
C GLN A 2 5.42 -15.45 -1.25
N SER A 3 4.73 -14.98 -2.29
CA SER A 3 4.48 -15.74 -3.51
C SER A 3 5.66 -15.61 -4.47
N SER A 4 5.89 -16.64 -5.28
CA SER A 4 6.81 -16.61 -6.41
C SER A 4 6.14 -16.20 -7.73
N ALA A 5 4.85 -15.83 -7.70
CA ALA A 5 4.12 -15.39 -8.88
C ALA A 5 4.78 -14.16 -9.52
N GLU A 6 4.96 -14.21 -10.82
CA GLU A 6 5.56 -13.12 -11.60
C GLU A 6 4.53 -12.08 -12.04
N THR A 7 3.25 -12.47 -12.07
CA THR A 7 2.15 -11.59 -12.47
C THR A 7 1.03 -11.58 -11.42
N VAL A 8 0.28 -10.47 -11.38
CA VAL A 8 -0.89 -10.33 -10.52
C VAL A 8 -1.93 -11.43 -10.80
N ALA A 9 -2.13 -11.78 -12.07
CA ALA A 9 -3.06 -12.85 -12.45
C ALA A 9 -2.64 -14.21 -11.88
N GLN A 10 -1.37 -14.56 -11.97
CA GLN A 10 -0.84 -15.79 -11.35
C GLN A 10 -1.01 -15.77 -9.84
N TYR A 11 -0.67 -14.66 -9.20
CA TYR A 11 -0.83 -14.49 -7.77
C TYR A 11 -2.28 -14.75 -7.30
N LEU A 12 -3.26 -14.16 -7.99
CA LEU A 12 -4.67 -14.36 -7.67
C LEU A 12 -5.13 -15.80 -7.91
N GLN A 13 -4.62 -16.47 -8.94
CA GLN A 13 -4.94 -17.87 -9.23
C GLN A 13 -4.45 -18.85 -8.16
N GLU A 14 -3.36 -18.53 -7.47
CA GLU A 14 -2.82 -19.34 -6.38
C GLU A 14 -3.68 -19.31 -5.10
N LEU A 15 -4.60 -18.33 -4.98
CA LEU A 15 -5.37 -18.11 -3.77
C LEU A 15 -6.62 -18.99 -3.71
N PRO A 16 -7.03 -19.45 -2.50
CA PRO A 16 -8.36 -20.03 -2.28
C PRO A 16 -9.46 -19.05 -2.69
N ALA A 17 -10.62 -19.58 -3.09
CA ALA A 17 -11.72 -18.79 -3.70
C ALA A 17 -12.18 -17.61 -2.82
N ASP A 18 -12.39 -17.84 -1.53
CA ASP A 18 -12.79 -16.82 -0.55
C ASP A 18 -11.75 -15.70 -0.40
N ARG A 19 -10.49 -16.09 -0.42
CA ARG A 19 -9.37 -15.17 -0.33
C ARG A 19 -9.18 -14.37 -1.63
N ARG A 20 -9.41 -15.01 -2.76
CA ARG A 20 -9.37 -14.36 -4.07
C ARG A 20 -10.46 -13.30 -4.20
N GLU A 21 -11.69 -13.60 -3.81
CA GLU A 21 -12.80 -12.63 -3.81
C GLU A 21 -12.45 -11.37 -2.99
N LEU A 22 -11.93 -11.55 -1.78
CA LEU A 22 -11.49 -10.42 -0.96
C LEU A 22 -10.38 -9.61 -1.63
N MET A 23 -9.37 -10.28 -2.18
CA MET A 23 -8.25 -9.62 -2.86
C MET A 23 -8.68 -8.86 -4.10
N GLU A 24 -9.56 -9.43 -4.91
CA GLU A 24 -10.11 -8.79 -6.12
C GLU A 24 -10.98 -7.58 -5.77
N THR A 25 -11.80 -7.68 -4.74
CA THR A 25 -12.62 -6.56 -4.24
C THR A 25 -11.74 -5.39 -3.78
N LEU A 26 -10.74 -5.66 -2.95
CA LEU A 26 -9.81 -4.64 -2.47
C LEU A 26 -8.99 -4.03 -3.61
N ARG A 27 -8.49 -4.87 -4.51
CA ARG A 27 -7.73 -4.45 -5.69
C ARG A 27 -8.55 -3.50 -6.57
N GLN A 28 -9.83 -3.81 -6.82
CA GLN A 28 -10.71 -2.97 -7.62
C GLN A 28 -10.93 -1.60 -6.98
N VAL A 29 -11.25 -1.55 -5.69
CA VAL A 29 -11.43 -0.29 -4.95
C VAL A 29 -10.15 0.57 -4.99
N ILE A 30 -8.99 -0.05 -4.83
CA ILE A 30 -7.71 0.64 -4.90
C ILE A 30 -7.46 1.17 -6.31
N ALA A 31 -7.63 0.34 -7.33
CA ALA A 31 -7.41 0.73 -8.73
C ALA A 31 -8.30 1.90 -9.16
N ASP A 32 -9.56 1.93 -8.68
CA ASP A 32 -10.51 2.99 -9.00
C ASP A 32 -10.23 4.33 -8.26
N SER A 33 -9.46 4.28 -7.19
CA SER A 33 -9.27 5.41 -6.27
C SER A 33 -7.86 6.01 -6.30
N ILE A 34 -6.86 5.22 -6.63
CA ILE A 34 -5.46 5.61 -6.62
C ILE A 34 -5.14 6.58 -7.78
N ASP A 35 -4.17 7.47 -7.59
CA ASP A 35 -3.62 8.26 -8.71
C ASP A 35 -3.18 7.32 -9.85
N PRO A 36 -3.72 7.45 -11.06
CA PRO A 36 -3.51 6.48 -12.15
C PRO A 36 -2.06 6.41 -12.65
N ARG A 37 -1.20 7.28 -12.21
CA ARG A 37 0.24 7.26 -12.52
C ARG A 37 1.02 6.22 -11.70
N PHE A 38 0.48 5.74 -10.56
CA PHE A 38 1.03 4.57 -9.89
C PHE A 38 0.77 3.32 -10.74
N VAL A 39 1.78 2.47 -10.85
CA VAL A 39 1.72 1.24 -11.66
C VAL A 39 1.57 0.02 -10.76
N GLU A 40 0.57 -0.82 -11.06
CA GLU A 40 0.39 -2.10 -10.39
C GLU A 40 1.40 -3.12 -10.90
N THR A 41 2.08 -3.80 -9.99
CA THR A 41 3.07 -4.84 -10.30
C THR A 41 3.20 -5.85 -9.18
N MET A 42 3.92 -6.93 -9.42
CA MET A 42 4.39 -7.81 -8.36
C MET A 42 5.72 -7.31 -7.80
N GLN A 43 5.77 -7.04 -6.50
CA GLN A 43 7.00 -6.67 -5.80
C GLN A 43 6.99 -7.27 -4.39
N TYR A 44 8.08 -7.84 -3.94
CA TYR A 44 8.18 -8.55 -2.65
C TYR A 44 7.18 -9.72 -2.47
N GLY A 45 6.78 -10.36 -3.56
CA GLY A 45 5.77 -11.43 -3.53
C GLY A 45 4.36 -10.96 -3.17
N MET A 46 4.05 -9.68 -3.44
CA MET A 46 2.77 -9.02 -3.17
C MET A 46 2.31 -8.20 -4.38
N ILE A 47 1.02 -7.95 -4.49
CA ILE A 47 0.50 -6.94 -5.41
C ILE A 47 0.88 -5.57 -4.86
N THR A 48 1.62 -4.78 -5.63
CA THR A 48 2.15 -3.48 -5.17
C THR A 48 1.92 -2.40 -6.22
N TRP A 49 1.43 -1.24 -5.81
CA TRP A 49 1.38 -0.02 -6.62
C TRP A 49 2.63 0.79 -6.33
N VAL A 50 3.34 1.13 -7.38
CA VAL A 50 4.69 1.71 -7.31
C VAL A 50 4.79 3.01 -8.10
N ILE A 51 5.76 3.86 -7.77
CA ILE A 51 6.21 4.93 -8.64
C ILE A 51 7.10 4.28 -9.71
N PRO A 52 6.70 4.33 -11.01
CA PRO A 52 7.50 3.71 -12.07
C PRO A 52 8.83 4.44 -12.27
N LYS A 53 9.83 3.73 -12.80
CA LYS A 53 11.18 4.25 -12.98
C LYS A 53 11.32 5.33 -14.04
N ASP A 54 10.40 5.44 -14.98
CA ASP A 54 10.33 6.57 -15.91
C ASP A 54 9.96 7.88 -15.23
N ILE A 55 9.20 7.84 -14.12
CA ILE A 55 8.92 9.01 -13.28
C ILE A 55 10.04 9.24 -12.23
N TYR A 56 10.53 8.17 -11.60
CA TYR A 56 11.61 8.26 -10.61
C TYR A 56 12.73 7.25 -10.89
N PRO A 57 13.68 7.57 -11.79
CA PRO A 57 14.76 6.67 -12.22
C PRO A 57 15.64 6.09 -11.11
N PRO A 58 15.92 6.80 -9.98
CA PRO A 58 16.74 6.23 -8.92
C PRO A 58 16.19 4.97 -8.29
N GLY A 59 14.87 4.75 -8.35
CA GLY A 59 14.23 3.60 -7.76
C GLY A 59 14.18 3.62 -6.23
N TYR A 60 13.92 2.48 -5.62
CA TYR A 60 13.78 2.36 -4.18
C TYR A 60 15.14 2.42 -3.48
N HIS A 61 15.29 3.27 -2.47
CA HIS A 61 16.59 3.53 -1.82
C HIS A 61 17.23 2.29 -1.18
N CYS A 62 16.43 1.34 -0.70
CA CYS A 62 16.95 0.08 -0.15
C CYS A 62 17.40 -0.91 -1.23
N LYS A 63 16.79 -0.83 -2.42
CA LYS A 63 17.10 -1.69 -3.55
C LYS A 63 16.79 -0.96 -4.87
N PRO A 64 17.78 -0.24 -5.42
CA PRO A 64 17.58 0.64 -6.58
C PRO A 64 17.08 -0.04 -7.85
N THR A 65 17.17 -1.36 -7.94
CA THR A 65 16.57 -2.14 -9.03
C THR A 65 15.04 -2.17 -8.95
N ASP A 66 14.47 -1.99 -7.77
CA ASP A 66 13.02 -2.00 -7.54
C ASP A 66 12.44 -0.58 -7.66
N CYS A 67 11.14 -0.51 -7.90
CA CYS A 67 10.40 0.75 -7.88
C CYS A 67 10.06 1.16 -6.44
N VAL A 68 9.79 2.45 -6.22
CA VAL A 68 9.36 2.95 -4.90
C VAL A 68 7.92 2.48 -4.62
N PRO A 69 7.68 1.67 -3.57
CA PRO A 69 6.34 1.20 -3.26
C PRO A 69 5.50 2.28 -2.58
N PHE A 70 4.22 2.36 -2.93
CA PHE A 70 3.24 3.24 -2.29
C PHE A 70 2.18 2.46 -1.50
N LEU A 71 1.62 1.42 -2.11
CA LEU A 71 0.60 0.58 -1.50
C LEU A 71 0.84 -0.88 -1.88
N SER A 72 0.61 -1.80 -0.95
CA SER A 72 0.70 -3.23 -1.24
C SER A 72 -0.44 -4.02 -0.64
N LEU A 73 -0.87 -5.06 -1.34
CA LEU A 73 -1.81 -6.09 -0.88
C LEU A 73 -1.12 -7.44 -0.77
N ALA A 74 -1.24 -8.06 0.38
CA ALA A 74 -0.68 -9.39 0.63
C ALA A 74 -1.70 -10.33 1.25
N SER A 75 -1.93 -11.48 0.62
CA SER A 75 -2.65 -12.59 1.25
C SER A 75 -1.72 -13.31 2.22
N GLN A 76 -2.01 -13.22 3.50
CA GLN A 76 -1.24 -13.87 4.56
C GLN A 76 -2.07 -14.99 5.21
N LYS A 77 -1.42 -15.83 6.04
CA LYS A 77 -2.05 -17.02 6.63
C LYS A 77 -3.41 -16.75 7.28
N LYS A 78 -3.55 -15.64 8.00
CA LYS A 78 -4.76 -15.34 8.80
C LYS A 78 -5.61 -14.20 8.26
N ALA A 79 -5.10 -13.39 7.35
CA ALA A 79 -5.77 -12.18 6.86
C ALA A 79 -5.14 -11.69 5.55
N VAL A 80 -5.81 -10.78 4.85
CA VAL A 80 -5.20 -9.91 3.86
C VAL A 80 -4.64 -8.70 4.58
N SER A 81 -3.41 -8.35 4.29
CA SER A 81 -2.76 -7.13 4.77
C SER A 81 -2.74 -6.07 3.68
N ILE A 82 -3.13 -4.86 4.03
CA ILE A 82 -3.08 -3.67 3.18
C ILE A 82 -2.01 -2.75 3.77
N TYR A 83 -0.95 -2.51 3.05
CA TYR A 83 0.14 -1.62 3.45
C TYR A 83 -0.08 -0.25 2.81
N LEU A 84 -0.33 0.77 3.63
CA LEU A 84 -0.66 2.14 3.21
C LEU A 84 0.47 3.09 3.61
N MET A 85 1.38 3.40 2.69
CA MET A 85 2.54 4.23 3.01
C MET A 85 2.17 5.67 3.38
N ASN A 86 1.11 6.25 2.78
CA ASN A 86 0.64 7.58 3.13
C ASN A 86 0.12 7.65 4.58
N VAL A 87 -0.60 6.66 5.04
CA VAL A 87 -1.09 6.58 6.44
C VAL A 87 0.08 6.49 7.43
N TYR A 88 1.17 5.85 7.02
CA TYR A 88 2.32 5.66 7.88
C TYR A 88 2.97 6.99 8.33
N TYR A 89 3.00 7.98 7.46
CA TYR A 89 3.63 9.27 7.76
C TYR A 89 2.66 10.43 7.99
N ASP A 90 1.38 10.28 7.61
CA ASP A 90 0.36 11.32 7.74
C ASP A 90 -0.64 10.96 8.85
N LYS A 91 -0.49 11.62 10.00
CA LYS A 91 -1.36 11.41 11.18
C LYS A 91 -2.81 11.82 10.93
N THR A 92 -3.06 12.75 10.03
CA THR A 92 -4.43 13.14 9.66
C THR A 92 -5.12 12.01 8.92
N LEU A 93 -4.43 11.37 7.97
CA LEU A 93 -4.95 10.19 7.27
C LEU A 93 -5.13 8.99 8.21
N GLU A 94 -4.21 8.77 9.13
CA GLU A 94 -4.35 7.73 10.15
C GLU A 94 -5.62 7.91 10.99
N THR A 95 -5.87 9.14 11.45
CA THR A 95 -7.06 9.49 12.24
C THR A 95 -8.34 9.29 11.42
N ARG A 96 -8.38 9.78 10.19
CA ARG A 96 -9.54 9.62 9.29
C ARG A 96 -9.84 8.15 8.99
N LEU A 97 -8.81 7.34 8.77
CA LEU A 97 -8.95 5.91 8.55
C LEU A 97 -9.60 5.25 9.78
N ARG A 98 -9.10 5.53 10.98
CA ARG A 98 -9.61 5.00 12.24
C ARG A 98 -11.06 5.40 12.47
N GLU A 99 -11.34 6.69 12.41
CA GLU A 99 -12.69 7.23 12.65
C GLU A 99 -13.70 6.71 11.61
N GLY A 100 -13.30 6.63 10.34
CA GLY A 100 -14.15 6.10 9.27
C GLY A 100 -14.46 4.62 9.45
N TRP A 101 -13.49 3.83 9.88
CA TRP A 101 -13.68 2.39 10.16
C TRP A 101 -14.61 2.17 11.35
N GLU A 102 -14.39 2.88 12.45
CA GLU A 102 -15.23 2.84 13.64
C GLU A 102 -16.66 3.31 13.36
N SER A 103 -16.83 4.39 12.56
CA SER A 103 -18.14 4.91 12.16
C SER A 103 -18.93 3.92 11.29
N ALA A 104 -18.24 3.04 10.57
CA ALA A 104 -18.85 1.94 9.82
C ALA A 104 -19.22 0.74 10.72
N GLY A 105 -19.01 0.84 12.04
CA GLY A 105 -19.26 -0.25 12.98
C GLY A 105 -18.25 -1.39 12.90
N LEU A 106 -17.08 -1.13 12.32
CA LEU A 106 -16.05 -2.13 12.09
C LEU A 106 -14.89 -1.93 13.07
N ARG A 107 -14.26 -3.05 13.43
CA ARG A 107 -13.04 -3.02 14.23
C ARG A 107 -11.84 -2.90 13.32
N LEU A 108 -11.07 -1.83 13.50
CA LEU A 108 -9.77 -1.70 12.88
C LEU A 108 -8.79 -2.68 13.52
N ASP A 109 -8.12 -3.51 12.73
CA ASP A 109 -6.99 -4.35 13.17
C ASP A 109 -5.69 -3.76 12.57
N PRO A 110 -5.10 -2.75 13.24
CA PRO A 110 -3.91 -2.09 12.73
C PRO A 110 -2.66 -2.88 13.10
N GLY A 111 -1.82 -3.15 12.13
CA GLY A 111 -0.41 -3.36 12.34
C GLY A 111 0.33 -2.02 12.34
N LYS A 112 1.64 -2.00 12.56
CA LYS A 112 2.44 -0.76 12.56
C LYS A 112 2.36 0.05 11.25
N ALA A 113 2.14 -0.61 10.13
CA ALA A 113 2.05 -0.01 8.79
C ALA A 113 1.03 -0.72 7.90
N CYS A 114 0.15 -1.54 8.45
CA CYS A 114 -0.81 -2.31 7.68
C CYS A 114 -2.17 -2.44 8.37
N LEU A 115 -3.21 -2.51 7.55
CA LEU A 115 -4.54 -2.96 7.93
C LEU A 115 -4.65 -4.47 7.68
N ARG A 116 -5.32 -5.18 8.57
CA ARG A 116 -5.65 -6.59 8.37
C ARG A 116 -7.15 -6.77 8.25
N VAL A 117 -7.58 -7.42 7.18
CA VAL A 117 -8.99 -7.75 6.92
C VAL A 117 -9.12 -9.22 6.55
N ARG A 118 -10.22 -9.86 6.95
CA ARG A 118 -10.43 -11.30 6.74
C ARG A 118 -11.50 -11.60 5.72
N LYS A 119 -12.44 -10.69 5.54
CA LYS A 119 -13.56 -10.78 4.58
C LYS A 119 -14.07 -9.39 4.18
N VAL A 120 -14.78 -9.33 3.06
CA VAL A 120 -15.31 -8.07 2.51
C VAL A 120 -16.20 -7.34 3.53
N SER A 121 -17.02 -8.06 4.28
CA SER A 121 -17.91 -7.47 5.31
C SER A 121 -17.19 -6.83 6.50
N GLU A 122 -15.88 -7.06 6.65
CA GLU A 122 -15.04 -6.42 7.66
C GLU A 122 -14.30 -5.19 7.10
N THR A 123 -14.66 -4.73 5.90
CA THR A 123 -13.94 -3.68 5.16
C THR A 123 -14.83 -2.47 4.92
N ALA A 124 -14.41 -1.30 5.41
CA ALA A 124 -15.03 -0.03 5.07
C ALA A 124 -14.51 0.46 3.71
N LEU A 125 -15.04 -0.11 2.61
CA LEU A 125 -14.55 0.16 1.25
C LEU A 125 -14.59 1.65 0.86
N PRO A 126 -15.63 2.44 1.18
CA PRO A 126 -15.64 3.88 0.89
C PRO A 126 -14.53 4.64 1.63
N VAL A 127 -14.23 4.25 2.86
CA VAL A 127 -13.15 4.85 3.66
C VAL A 127 -11.79 4.48 3.06
N LEU A 128 -11.61 3.22 2.68
CA LEU A 128 -10.39 2.79 1.99
C LEU A 128 -10.16 3.58 0.69
N ALA A 129 -11.20 3.74 -0.12
CA ALA A 129 -11.16 4.53 -1.36
C ALA A 129 -10.73 5.98 -1.10
N GLU A 130 -11.29 6.62 -0.07
CA GLU A 130 -10.93 7.98 0.34
C GLU A 130 -9.46 8.09 0.74
N ILE A 131 -8.98 7.19 1.58
CA ILE A 131 -7.60 7.19 2.08
C ILE A 131 -6.61 6.93 0.94
N VAL A 132 -6.89 5.98 0.06
CA VAL A 132 -6.05 5.66 -1.11
C VAL A 132 -5.96 6.86 -2.05
N GLY A 133 -7.09 7.50 -2.33
CA GLY A 133 -7.17 8.66 -3.24
C GLY A 133 -6.66 9.98 -2.66
N ALA A 134 -6.40 10.04 -1.34
CA ALA A 134 -6.00 11.27 -0.65
C ALA A 134 -4.58 11.76 -1.01
N THR A 135 -3.73 10.92 -1.58
CA THR A 135 -2.33 11.24 -1.86
C THR A 135 -2.03 11.05 -3.34
N THR A 136 -1.63 12.13 -4.01
CA THR A 136 -1.16 12.07 -5.40
C THR A 136 0.25 11.48 -5.47
N LEU A 137 0.64 10.98 -6.65
CA LEU A 137 1.99 10.50 -6.88
C LEU A 137 3.03 11.59 -6.62
N ASP A 138 2.77 12.83 -7.05
CA ASP A 138 3.70 13.94 -6.85
C ASP A 138 3.89 14.26 -5.36
N ALA A 139 2.81 14.31 -4.59
CA ALA A 139 2.87 14.57 -3.15
C ALA A 139 3.63 13.46 -2.40
N TYR A 140 3.40 12.20 -2.79
CA TYR A 140 4.13 11.08 -2.21
C TYR A 140 5.62 11.08 -2.56
N LEU A 141 5.94 11.35 -3.83
CA LEU A 141 7.33 11.43 -4.29
C LEU A 141 8.09 12.57 -3.60
N GLU A 142 7.49 13.75 -3.47
CA GLU A 142 8.06 14.89 -2.75
C GLU A 142 8.38 14.52 -1.29
N HIS A 143 7.42 13.89 -0.60
CA HIS A 143 7.64 13.40 0.76
C HIS A 143 8.78 12.39 0.82
N TYR A 144 8.78 11.39 -0.05
CA TYR A 144 9.79 10.33 -0.11
C TYR A 144 11.20 10.89 -0.31
N VAL A 145 11.39 11.76 -1.30
CA VAL A 145 12.68 12.44 -1.57
C VAL A 145 13.09 13.32 -0.42
N GLY A 146 12.16 14.05 0.20
CA GLY A 146 12.41 14.90 1.36
C GLY A 146 12.94 14.12 2.58
N VAL A 147 12.38 12.93 2.85
CA VAL A 147 12.86 12.06 3.94
C VAL A 147 14.27 11.55 3.66
N LEU A 148 14.60 11.15 2.43
CA LEU A 148 15.94 10.71 2.06
C LEU A 148 16.97 11.83 2.20
N ALA A 149 16.63 13.06 1.84
CA ALA A 149 17.51 14.22 1.97
C ALA A 149 17.82 14.55 3.45
N LYS A 150 16.83 14.44 4.35
CA LYS A 150 17.01 14.62 5.79
C LYS A 150 17.91 13.54 6.40
N GLY A 151 17.70 12.27 6.00
CA GLY A 151 18.53 11.15 6.45
C GLY A 151 20.01 11.31 6.08
N LYS A 152 20.32 11.81 4.89
CA LYS A 152 21.70 12.10 4.46
C LYS A 152 22.35 13.22 5.28
N LYS A 153 21.61 14.29 5.62
CA LYS A 153 22.11 15.39 6.45
C LYS A 153 22.44 14.94 7.88
N SER A 154 21.61 14.09 8.49
CA SER A 154 21.87 13.57 9.83
C SER A 154 23.08 12.63 9.86
N ALA A 155 23.31 11.83 8.81
CA ALA A 155 24.47 10.95 8.69
C ALA A 155 25.79 11.72 8.48
N SER A 156 25.74 12.91 7.85
CA SER A 156 26.93 13.77 7.65
C SER A 156 27.29 14.65 8.85
N ALA A 157 26.31 14.92 9.73
CA ALA A 157 26.53 15.73 10.95
C ALA A 157 27.07 14.92 12.14
N GLY A 158 27.17 13.60 12.02
CA GLY A 158 27.65 12.67 13.06
C GLY A 158 29.08 12.18 12.87
N LYS A 159 29.92 12.89 12.07
CA LYS A 159 31.37 12.62 11.92
C LYS A 159 32.18 13.71 12.52
#